data_c455639af5a21d120e1a65718012af9d
#
_entry.id   c455639af5a21d120e1a65718012af9d
#
_cell.length_a   1.000
_cell.length_b   1.000
_cell.length_c   1.000
_cell.angle_alpha   90.00
_cell.angle_beta   90.00
_cell.angle_gamma   90.00
#
_symmetry.space_group_name_H-M   'P 1'
#
loop_
_entity.id
_entity.type
_entity.pdbx_description
1 polymer ?
#
loop_
_entity_poly.entity_id
_entity_poly.type
_entity_poly.pdbx_seq_one_letter_code
_entity_poly.pdbx_strand_id
1 'polypeptide(L)'
;MARKLDNQFSWKNATFMAKLAKHAYDKPAAFKKVFKKDWTIKMFKNGGTECYTLTCPENYIVVFRGTEPTSWEDIKADLQFRKNKGIHRGFDAALDDVWEDLKKHYDKNAKDKVLLVTGHSLGAALATLFSARINDENSACYTFGSPRTGTPKVVKQMNFKAYRFRNNNDVVTKVPPEFLGFTHKSDKTTYFDTEGNVKEGYSRWYMIQEWFKGTAKGLLKGKVDGFAD
;
A
#
# COMPACT_ATOMS: atom_id res chain seq x y z
N MET A 1 -15.31 2.08 21.57
CA MET A 1 -14.77 3.38 21.13
C MET A 1 -13.80 3.13 19.97
N ALA A 2 -13.90 3.92 18.91
CA ALA A 2 -12.93 3.86 17.81
C ALA A 2 -11.53 4.13 18.37
N ARG A 3 -10.54 3.46 17.81
CA ARG A 3 -9.17 3.55 18.26
C ARG A 3 -8.58 4.88 17.79
N LYS A 4 -8.12 5.74 18.69
CA LYS A 4 -7.35 6.92 18.32
C LYS A 4 -5.99 6.48 17.74
N LEU A 5 -5.72 6.87 16.49
CA LEU A 5 -4.48 6.61 15.77
C LEU A 5 -3.80 7.95 15.49
N ASP A 6 -2.49 7.96 15.51
CA ASP A 6 -1.66 9.11 15.11
C ASP A 6 -0.88 8.83 13.83
N ASN A 7 -0.17 9.82 13.34
CA ASN A 7 0.66 9.71 12.15
C ASN A 7 2.09 9.22 12.41
N GLN A 8 2.41 8.82 13.66
CA GLN A 8 3.71 8.28 13.99
C GLN A 8 3.74 6.76 13.76
N PHE A 9 4.95 6.25 13.55
CA PHE A 9 5.14 4.81 13.47
C PHE A 9 4.84 4.15 14.81
N SER A 10 3.97 3.14 14.78
CA SER A 10 3.81 2.20 15.88
C SER A 10 3.41 0.83 15.31
N TRP A 11 3.84 -0.24 15.98
CA TRP A 11 3.41 -1.59 15.61
C TRP A 11 1.90 -1.77 15.75
N LYS A 12 1.29 -1.06 16.67
CA LYS A 12 -0.17 -1.03 16.86
C LYS A 12 -0.88 -0.46 15.64
N ASN A 13 -0.39 0.66 15.08
CA ASN A 13 -0.92 1.25 13.86
C ASN A 13 -0.64 0.35 12.66
N ALA A 14 0.59 -0.15 12.53
CA ALA A 14 1.00 -1.04 11.44
C ALA A 14 0.13 -2.31 11.36
N THR A 15 -0.10 -2.99 12.49
CA THR A 15 -0.96 -4.18 12.56
C THR A 15 -2.40 -3.86 12.17
N PHE A 16 -2.93 -2.72 12.61
CA PHE A 16 -4.30 -2.32 12.24
C PHE A 16 -4.40 -1.99 10.75
N MET A 17 -3.43 -1.26 10.19
CA MET A 17 -3.37 -0.95 8.76
C MET A 17 -3.20 -2.22 7.91
N ALA A 18 -2.39 -3.20 8.35
CA ALA A 18 -2.27 -4.50 7.68
C ALA A 18 -3.59 -5.27 7.69
N LYS A 19 -4.29 -5.27 8.84
CA LYS A 19 -5.62 -5.88 8.95
C LYS A 19 -6.63 -5.24 7.98
N LEU A 20 -6.64 -3.93 7.86
CA LEU A 20 -7.49 -3.22 6.90
C LEU A 20 -7.13 -3.60 5.45
N ALA A 21 -5.85 -3.59 5.10
CA ALA A 21 -5.37 -3.94 3.77
C ALA A 21 -5.70 -5.40 3.39
N LYS A 22 -5.58 -6.34 4.34
CA LYS A 22 -5.99 -7.75 4.17
C LYS A 22 -7.50 -7.85 3.90
N HIS A 23 -8.31 -7.28 4.77
CA HIS A 23 -9.77 -7.38 4.64
C HIS A 23 -10.35 -6.61 3.44
N ALA A 24 -9.59 -5.70 2.81
CA ALA A 24 -10.01 -5.03 1.58
C ALA A 24 -10.24 -6.01 0.41
N TYR A 25 -9.69 -7.23 0.47
CA TYR A 25 -9.94 -8.30 -0.50
C TYR A 25 -11.24 -9.05 -0.25
N ASP A 26 -11.81 -8.95 0.94
CA ASP A 26 -13.07 -9.60 1.27
C ASP A 26 -14.25 -8.96 0.52
N LYS A 27 -15.38 -9.69 0.47
CA LYS A 27 -16.64 -9.10 -0.01
C LYS A 27 -16.99 -7.87 0.84
N PRO A 28 -17.55 -6.80 0.24
CA PRO A 28 -17.85 -5.55 0.95
C PRO A 28 -18.68 -5.70 2.24
N ALA A 29 -19.60 -6.65 2.26
CA ALA A 29 -20.40 -6.96 3.45
C ALA A 29 -19.55 -7.52 4.59
N ALA A 30 -18.56 -8.38 4.28
CA ALA A 30 -17.64 -8.95 5.26
C ALA A 30 -16.71 -7.87 5.83
N PHE A 31 -16.12 -7.02 4.95
CA PHE A 31 -15.34 -5.87 5.39
C PHE A 31 -16.13 -4.98 6.37
N LYS A 32 -17.34 -4.57 5.97
CA LYS A 32 -18.20 -3.75 6.83
C LYS A 32 -18.53 -4.43 8.15
N LYS A 33 -18.81 -5.74 8.15
CA LYS A 33 -19.13 -6.52 9.37
C LYS A 33 -17.99 -6.46 10.39
N VAL A 34 -16.72 -6.51 9.94
CA VAL A 34 -15.54 -6.48 10.81
C VAL A 34 -15.33 -5.11 11.46
N PHE A 35 -15.57 -4.02 10.74
CA PHE A 35 -15.14 -2.68 11.18
C PHE A 35 -16.27 -1.72 11.56
N LYS A 36 -17.54 -1.99 11.19
CA LYS A 36 -18.69 -1.07 11.38
C LYS A 36 -18.97 -0.67 12.84
N LYS A 37 -18.50 -1.45 13.81
CA LYS A 37 -18.76 -1.16 15.23
C LYS A 37 -18.14 0.16 15.68
N ASP A 38 -16.95 0.46 15.14
CA ASP A 38 -16.16 1.61 15.59
C ASP A 38 -15.99 2.67 14.51
N TRP A 39 -16.41 2.39 13.25
CA TRP A 39 -16.13 3.22 12.08
C TRP A 39 -17.36 3.41 11.20
N THR A 40 -17.57 4.64 10.73
CA THR A 40 -18.45 4.91 9.59
C THR A 40 -17.70 4.56 8.30
N ILE A 41 -18.28 3.66 7.50
CA ILE A 41 -17.59 3.07 6.35
C ILE A 41 -18.31 3.44 5.06
N LYS A 42 -17.58 3.97 4.08
CA LYS A 42 -18.04 4.17 2.71
C LYS A 42 -17.12 3.45 1.74
N MET A 43 -17.67 2.85 0.70
CA MET A 43 -16.94 2.20 -0.39
C MET A 43 -17.03 3.05 -1.64
N PHE A 44 -15.94 3.10 -2.39
CA PHE A 44 -15.84 3.69 -3.73
C PHE A 44 -15.36 2.61 -4.69
N LYS A 45 -15.99 2.54 -5.85
CA LYS A 45 -15.65 1.57 -6.89
C LYS A 45 -15.96 2.16 -8.26
N ASN A 46 -14.95 2.23 -9.11
CA ASN A 46 -15.07 2.63 -10.51
C ASN A 46 -13.86 2.09 -11.29
N GLY A 47 -14.02 1.82 -12.59
CA GLY A 47 -12.92 1.46 -13.51
C GLY A 47 -12.06 0.25 -13.11
N GLY A 48 -12.54 -0.60 -12.17
CA GLY A 48 -11.75 -1.70 -11.61
C GLY A 48 -11.01 -1.35 -10.31
N THR A 49 -10.99 -0.08 -9.92
CA THR A 49 -10.42 0.38 -8.65
C THR A 49 -11.47 0.35 -7.55
N GLU A 50 -11.10 -0.23 -6.41
CA GLU A 50 -11.93 -0.32 -5.22
C GLU A 50 -11.20 0.25 -4.00
N CYS A 51 -11.86 1.09 -3.23
CA CYS A 51 -11.34 1.55 -1.94
C CYS A 51 -12.46 1.78 -0.91
N TYR A 52 -12.05 1.82 0.35
CA TYR A 52 -12.93 2.08 1.49
C TYR A 52 -12.42 3.30 2.25
N THR A 53 -13.35 4.10 2.78
CA THR A 53 -13.03 5.07 3.82
C THR A 53 -13.62 4.62 5.14
N LEU A 54 -12.85 4.80 6.22
CA LEU A 54 -13.29 4.57 7.58
C LEU A 54 -13.13 5.89 8.35
N THR A 55 -14.20 6.37 8.94
CA THR A 55 -14.22 7.67 9.62
C THR A 55 -14.69 7.53 11.05
N CYS A 56 -13.97 8.15 11.97
CA CYS A 56 -14.38 8.39 13.36
C CYS A 56 -14.11 9.88 13.71
N PRO A 57 -14.38 10.35 14.95
CA PRO A 57 -14.09 11.73 15.31
C PRO A 57 -12.65 12.16 15.09
N GLU A 58 -11.67 11.31 15.39
CA GLU A 58 -10.25 11.64 15.39
C GLU A 58 -9.52 11.24 14.11
N ASN A 59 -10.05 10.30 13.32
CA ASN A 59 -9.35 9.72 12.20
C ASN A 59 -10.19 9.64 10.92
N TYR A 60 -9.51 9.81 9.79
CA TYR A 60 -9.98 9.48 8.47
C TYR A 60 -9.00 8.50 7.82
N ILE A 61 -9.48 7.31 7.49
CA ILE A 61 -8.62 6.26 6.91
C ILE A 61 -9.09 5.95 5.51
N VAL A 62 -8.14 5.79 4.58
CA VAL A 62 -8.40 5.31 3.21
C VAL A 62 -7.69 3.98 3.02
N VAL A 63 -8.41 2.98 2.53
CA VAL A 63 -7.90 1.63 2.27
C VAL A 63 -8.13 1.28 0.81
N PHE A 64 -7.06 1.12 0.06
CA PHE A 64 -7.14 0.67 -1.33
C PHE A 64 -7.00 -0.85 -1.42
N ARG A 65 -7.93 -1.49 -2.13
CA ARG A 65 -7.82 -2.89 -2.49
C ARG A 65 -6.74 -3.08 -3.54
N GLY A 66 -5.94 -4.14 -3.42
CA GLY A 66 -5.05 -4.60 -4.48
C GLY A 66 -5.76 -5.49 -5.48
N THR A 67 -5.01 -5.94 -6.49
CA THR A 67 -5.50 -6.93 -7.45
C THR A 67 -5.30 -8.35 -6.88
N GLU A 68 -6.19 -9.28 -7.26
CA GLU A 68 -6.04 -10.70 -6.89
C GLU A 68 -4.71 -11.26 -7.40
N PRO A 69 -4.03 -12.13 -6.62
CA PRO A 69 -2.73 -12.70 -6.97
C PRO A 69 -2.69 -13.40 -8.32
N THR A 70 -3.79 -14.06 -8.69
CA THR A 70 -3.94 -14.78 -9.96
C THR A 70 -3.87 -13.88 -11.20
N SER A 71 -4.19 -12.61 -11.03
CA SER A 71 -4.16 -11.60 -12.12
C SER A 71 -2.87 -10.78 -12.13
N TRP A 72 -1.91 -11.07 -11.24
CA TRP A 72 -0.70 -10.27 -11.12
C TRP A 72 0.25 -10.42 -12.32
N GLU A 73 0.29 -11.59 -12.94
CA GLU A 73 1.08 -11.80 -14.16
C GLU A 73 0.49 -11.04 -15.35
N ASP A 74 -0.83 -11.00 -15.45
CA ASP A 74 -1.54 -10.20 -16.44
C ASP A 74 -1.27 -8.71 -16.22
N ILE A 75 -1.29 -8.26 -14.97
CA ILE A 75 -0.96 -6.88 -14.61
C ILE A 75 0.50 -6.54 -14.93
N LYS A 76 1.46 -7.45 -14.74
CA LYS A 76 2.85 -7.23 -15.16
C LYS A 76 2.98 -7.07 -16.68
N ALA A 77 2.23 -7.85 -17.44
CA ALA A 77 2.23 -7.77 -18.92
C ALA A 77 1.58 -6.47 -19.40
N ASP A 78 0.52 -6.02 -18.73
CA ASP A 78 -0.21 -4.79 -19.07
C ASP A 78 0.39 -3.52 -18.43
N LEU A 79 1.23 -3.66 -17.40
CA LEU A 79 1.97 -2.55 -16.82
C LEU A 79 2.96 -1.99 -17.82
N GLN A 80 2.44 -1.16 -18.73
CA GLN A 80 3.28 -0.27 -19.50
C GLN A 80 4.02 0.63 -18.52
N PHE A 81 5.32 0.35 -18.29
CA PHE A 81 6.19 1.13 -17.39
C PHE A 81 6.43 2.56 -17.93
N ARG A 82 5.35 3.21 -18.36
CA ARG A 82 5.35 4.59 -18.86
C ARG A 82 5.19 5.55 -17.70
N LYS A 83 5.90 6.65 -17.78
CA LYS A 83 5.80 7.74 -16.80
C LYS A 83 4.83 8.80 -17.29
N ASN A 84 4.01 9.31 -16.39
CA ASN A 84 3.28 10.55 -16.55
C ASN A 84 3.77 11.52 -15.47
N LYS A 85 4.41 12.64 -15.87
CA LYS A 85 5.00 13.63 -14.92
C LYS A 85 5.88 13.02 -13.81
N GLY A 86 6.57 11.90 -14.12
CA GLY A 86 7.42 11.19 -13.15
C GLY A 86 6.70 10.17 -12.26
N ILE A 87 5.40 9.93 -12.46
CA ILE A 87 4.58 8.90 -11.80
C ILE A 87 4.34 7.75 -12.75
N HIS A 88 4.13 6.55 -12.23
CA HIS A 88 3.75 5.39 -13.02
C HIS A 88 2.33 5.59 -13.59
N ARG A 89 2.22 5.66 -14.93
CA ARG A 89 0.97 6.04 -15.62
C ARG A 89 -0.22 5.14 -15.29
N GLY A 90 0.00 3.83 -15.21
CA GLY A 90 -1.08 2.88 -14.93
C GLY A 90 -1.67 3.04 -13.52
N PHE A 91 -0.82 3.32 -12.52
CA PHE A 91 -1.31 3.57 -11.16
C PHE A 91 -2.00 4.92 -11.05
N ASP A 92 -1.50 5.93 -11.76
CA ASP A 92 -2.09 7.26 -11.81
C ASP A 92 -3.51 7.21 -12.40
N ALA A 93 -3.65 6.53 -13.55
CA ALA A 93 -4.95 6.31 -14.19
C ALA A 93 -5.93 5.51 -13.34
N ALA A 94 -5.45 4.44 -12.66
CA ALA A 94 -6.30 3.67 -11.75
C ALA A 94 -6.79 4.49 -10.55
N LEU A 95 -5.98 5.41 -10.04
CA LEU A 95 -6.43 6.33 -8.99
C LEU A 95 -7.46 7.33 -9.51
N ASP A 96 -7.31 7.80 -10.77
CA ASP A 96 -8.26 8.73 -11.40
C ASP A 96 -9.68 8.16 -11.44
N ASP A 97 -9.84 6.84 -11.60
CA ASP A 97 -11.15 6.18 -11.60
C ASP A 97 -12.02 6.56 -10.39
N VAL A 98 -11.43 6.68 -9.21
CA VAL A 98 -12.15 6.96 -7.95
C VAL A 98 -11.84 8.33 -7.36
N TRP A 99 -10.96 9.11 -7.99
CA TRP A 99 -10.39 10.32 -7.42
C TRP A 99 -11.44 11.37 -7.06
N GLU A 100 -12.31 11.74 -7.99
CA GLU A 100 -13.27 12.83 -7.79
C GLU A 100 -14.23 12.58 -6.63
N ASP A 101 -14.83 11.40 -6.58
CA ASP A 101 -15.76 11.03 -5.53
C ASP A 101 -15.08 10.87 -4.18
N LEU A 102 -13.88 10.25 -4.17
CA LEU A 102 -13.08 10.05 -2.97
C LEU A 102 -12.57 11.40 -2.42
N LYS A 103 -12.07 12.28 -3.29
CA LYS A 103 -11.61 13.62 -2.91
C LYS A 103 -12.73 14.47 -2.34
N LYS A 104 -13.89 14.50 -2.98
CA LYS A 104 -15.08 15.19 -2.48
C LYS A 104 -15.51 14.65 -1.10
N HIS A 105 -15.44 13.34 -0.91
CA HIS A 105 -15.75 12.75 0.39
C HIS A 105 -14.68 13.08 1.44
N TYR A 106 -13.40 13.09 1.07
CA TYR A 106 -12.30 13.50 1.93
C TYR A 106 -12.49 14.94 2.39
N ASP A 107 -12.70 15.88 1.48
CA ASP A 107 -12.87 17.31 1.81
C ASP A 107 -14.02 17.58 2.79
N LYS A 108 -15.09 16.79 2.66
CA LYS A 108 -16.25 16.90 3.55
C LYS A 108 -16.04 16.32 4.93
N ASN A 109 -15.25 15.23 5.06
CA ASN A 109 -15.28 14.39 6.26
C ASN A 109 -13.92 14.28 6.98
N ALA A 110 -12.81 14.78 6.39
CA ALA A 110 -11.47 14.61 6.95
C ALA A 110 -10.95 15.83 7.72
N LYS A 111 -11.70 16.95 7.72
CA LYS A 111 -11.29 18.17 8.43
C LYS A 111 -10.99 17.85 9.90
N ASP A 112 -9.88 18.36 10.40
CA ASP A 112 -9.40 18.23 11.78
C ASP A 112 -9.13 16.76 12.22
N LYS A 113 -8.99 15.83 11.27
CA LYS A 113 -8.70 14.41 11.54
C LYS A 113 -7.33 14.01 11.03
N VAL A 114 -6.70 13.07 11.73
CA VAL A 114 -5.48 12.45 11.22
C VAL A 114 -5.81 11.54 10.04
N LEU A 115 -5.23 11.85 8.88
CA LEU A 115 -5.34 11.02 7.69
C LEU A 115 -4.36 9.85 7.77
N LEU A 116 -4.89 8.64 7.63
CA LEU A 116 -4.10 7.43 7.48
C LEU A 116 -4.49 6.71 6.19
N VAL A 117 -3.51 6.25 5.43
CA VAL A 117 -3.77 5.58 4.16
C VAL A 117 -3.07 4.23 4.13
N THR A 118 -3.71 3.22 3.56
CA THR A 118 -3.11 1.89 3.47
C THR A 118 -3.56 1.12 2.24
N GLY A 119 -2.79 0.09 1.90
CA GLY A 119 -3.09 -0.88 0.85
C GLY A 119 -1.99 -1.93 0.75
N HIS A 120 -2.31 -3.01 0.05
CA HIS A 120 -1.39 -4.09 -0.28
C HIS A 120 -1.23 -4.19 -1.79
N SER A 121 -0.02 -4.53 -2.28
CA SER A 121 0.28 -4.70 -3.71
C SER A 121 -0.09 -3.46 -4.55
N LEU A 122 -0.90 -3.58 -5.61
CA LEU A 122 -1.43 -2.43 -6.36
C LEU A 122 -2.11 -1.41 -5.45
N GLY A 123 -2.89 -1.86 -4.47
CA GLY A 123 -3.54 -0.96 -3.50
C GLY A 123 -2.54 -0.13 -2.70
N ALA A 124 -1.33 -0.63 -2.45
CA ALA A 124 -0.26 0.13 -1.81
C ALA A 124 0.32 1.23 -2.71
N ALA A 125 0.38 0.99 -4.03
CA ALA A 125 0.74 2.02 -4.99
C ALA A 125 -0.31 3.14 -5.02
N LEU A 126 -1.60 2.77 -5.08
CA LEU A 126 -2.72 3.73 -5.05
C LEU A 126 -2.75 4.52 -3.74
N ALA A 127 -2.49 3.86 -2.61
CA ALA A 127 -2.36 4.51 -1.30
C ALA A 127 -1.24 5.56 -1.29
N THR A 128 -0.09 5.23 -1.86
CA THR A 128 1.04 6.16 -1.99
C THR A 128 0.69 7.36 -2.87
N LEU A 129 0.05 7.13 -4.02
CA LEU A 129 -0.33 8.20 -4.95
C LEU A 129 -1.46 9.08 -4.41
N PHE A 130 -2.45 8.49 -3.73
CA PHE A 130 -3.48 9.25 -3.04
C PHE A 130 -2.86 10.17 -1.98
N SER A 131 -1.97 9.63 -1.12
CA SER A 131 -1.26 10.43 -0.12
C SER A 131 -0.43 11.54 -0.76
N ALA A 132 0.19 11.28 -1.93
CA ALA A 132 0.97 12.27 -2.67
C ALA A 132 0.09 13.38 -3.27
N ARG A 133 -1.11 13.07 -3.75
CA ARG A 133 -2.05 14.07 -4.28
C ARG A 133 -2.66 14.94 -3.16
N ILE A 134 -2.94 14.36 -2.00
CA ILE A 134 -3.37 15.12 -0.81
C ILE A 134 -2.22 15.93 -0.24
N ASN A 135 -1.02 15.33 -0.17
CA ASN A 135 0.25 15.93 0.25
C ASN A 135 0.21 16.61 1.62
N ASP A 136 -0.44 15.97 2.59
CA ASP A 136 -0.59 16.44 3.97
C ASP A 136 0.54 15.89 4.84
N GLU A 137 1.38 16.77 5.40
CA GLU A 137 2.51 16.40 6.27
C GLU A 137 2.08 15.76 7.60
N ASN A 138 0.83 15.99 8.01
CA ASN A 138 0.24 15.38 9.20
C ASN A 138 -0.39 14.01 8.93
N SER A 139 -0.24 13.48 7.70
CA SER A 139 -0.75 12.17 7.33
C SER A 139 0.32 11.08 7.40
N ALA A 140 -0.13 9.81 7.41
CA ALA A 140 0.75 8.66 7.29
C ALA A 140 0.20 7.59 6.34
N CYS A 141 1.08 7.04 5.51
CA CYS A 141 0.79 5.97 4.58
C CYS A 141 1.53 4.68 5.00
N TYR A 142 0.77 3.62 5.25
CA TYR A 142 1.28 2.29 5.59
C TYR A 142 1.11 1.38 4.38
N THR A 143 2.20 0.93 3.78
CA THR A 143 2.16 0.13 2.55
C THR A 143 2.75 -1.25 2.74
N PHE A 144 2.06 -2.27 2.23
CA PHE A 144 2.44 -3.67 2.32
C PHE A 144 2.69 -4.20 0.90
N GLY A 145 3.90 -4.73 0.65
CA GLY A 145 4.26 -5.25 -0.67
C GLY A 145 4.15 -4.23 -1.82
N SER A 146 4.40 -2.95 -1.58
CA SER A 146 4.20 -1.87 -2.56
C SER A 146 5.18 -1.94 -3.73
N PRO A 147 4.72 -1.80 -4.98
CA PRO A 147 5.57 -1.51 -6.12
C PRO A 147 6.13 -0.08 -6.07
N ARG A 148 7.08 0.25 -6.94
CA ARG A 148 7.63 1.60 -7.07
C ARG A 148 6.63 2.50 -7.80
N THR A 149 6.38 3.70 -7.29
CA THR A 149 5.30 4.57 -7.77
C THR A 149 5.75 5.78 -8.56
N GLY A 150 6.96 6.28 -8.30
CA GLY A 150 7.42 7.53 -8.91
C GLY A 150 8.93 7.61 -9.09
N THR A 151 9.38 8.66 -9.78
CA THR A 151 10.80 8.97 -9.92
C THR A 151 11.33 9.60 -8.61
N PRO A 152 12.67 9.56 -8.36
CA PRO A 152 13.28 10.18 -7.18
C PRO A 152 12.88 11.66 -7.02
N LYS A 153 12.79 12.41 -8.14
CA LYS A 153 12.39 13.82 -8.13
C LYS A 153 10.98 14.01 -7.56
N VAL A 154 10.02 13.18 -8.00
CA VAL A 154 8.63 13.26 -7.54
C VAL A 154 8.49 12.76 -6.12
N VAL A 155 9.13 11.63 -5.79
CA VAL A 155 9.08 11.05 -4.44
C VAL A 155 9.63 12.00 -3.37
N LYS A 156 10.67 12.79 -3.71
CA LYS A 156 11.23 13.80 -2.81
C LYS A 156 10.26 14.94 -2.46
N GLN A 157 9.25 15.19 -3.30
CA GLN A 157 8.23 16.24 -3.09
C GLN A 157 7.03 15.76 -2.27
N MET A 158 6.99 14.46 -1.92
CA MET A 158 5.90 13.88 -1.14
C MET A 158 6.09 14.14 0.36
N ASN A 159 5.23 14.93 0.97
CA ASN A 159 5.34 15.44 2.35
C ASN A 159 4.51 14.66 3.39
N PHE A 160 4.19 13.42 3.15
CA PHE A 160 3.53 12.54 4.12
C PHE A 160 4.52 11.54 4.72
N LYS A 161 4.22 11.01 5.91
CA LYS A 161 5.02 9.96 6.54
C LYS A 161 4.73 8.62 5.87
N ALA A 162 5.76 7.93 5.41
CA ALA A 162 5.63 6.67 4.68
C ALA A 162 6.30 5.52 5.41
N TYR A 163 5.49 4.55 5.83
CA TYR A 163 5.91 3.34 6.53
C TYR A 163 5.68 2.13 5.62
N ARG A 164 6.78 1.58 5.13
CA ARG A 164 6.76 0.54 4.12
C ARG A 164 7.13 -0.81 4.71
N PHE A 165 6.30 -1.82 4.44
CA PHE A 165 6.52 -3.21 4.86
C PHE A 165 6.78 -4.07 3.62
N ARG A 166 7.82 -4.88 3.70
CA ARG A 166 8.26 -5.73 2.61
C ARG A 166 8.58 -7.12 3.11
N ASN A 167 8.04 -8.14 2.44
CA ASN A 167 8.43 -9.52 2.66
C ASN A 167 9.61 -9.92 1.74
N ASN A 168 10.37 -10.94 2.11
CA ASN A 168 11.61 -11.40 1.50
C ASN A 168 11.50 -11.61 -0.03
N ASN A 169 10.60 -12.47 -0.46
CA ASN A 169 10.47 -12.89 -1.86
C ASN A 169 9.48 -12.08 -2.67
N ASP A 170 8.94 -11.02 -2.11
CA ASP A 170 7.94 -10.20 -2.78
C ASP A 170 8.54 -9.52 -4.02
N VAL A 171 8.27 -10.12 -5.19
CA VAL A 171 8.71 -9.60 -6.50
C VAL A 171 7.99 -8.30 -6.85
N VAL A 172 6.78 -8.06 -6.31
CA VAL A 172 5.99 -6.86 -6.51
C VAL A 172 6.79 -5.62 -6.10
N THR A 173 7.53 -5.72 -5.01
CA THR A 173 8.36 -4.61 -4.51
C THR A 173 9.55 -4.26 -5.41
N LYS A 174 9.82 -5.07 -6.42
CA LYS A 174 10.94 -4.86 -7.37
C LYS A 174 10.48 -4.22 -8.69
N VAL A 175 9.17 -4.06 -8.90
CA VAL A 175 8.60 -3.47 -10.12
C VAL A 175 8.04 -2.07 -9.86
N PRO A 176 8.06 -1.15 -10.85
CA PRO A 176 8.94 -1.19 -12.02
C PRO A 176 10.42 -1.28 -11.63
N PRO A 177 11.28 -1.86 -12.48
CA PRO A 177 12.72 -1.94 -12.20
C PRO A 177 13.37 -0.57 -11.97
N GLU A 178 14.39 -0.50 -11.09
CA GLU A 178 15.09 0.75 -10.76
C GLU A 178 15.74 1.43 -11.97
N PHE A 179 16.27 0.64 -12.91
CA PHE A 179 16.90 1.18 -14.13
C PHE A 179 15.92 1.95 -15.01
N LEU A 180 14.61 1.76 -14.86
CA LEU A 180 13.59 2.59 -15.48
C LEU A 180 13.37 3.92 -14.73
N GLY A 181 14.16 4.17 -13.69
CA GLY A 181 14.15 5.41 -12.90
C GLY A 181 12.94 5.56 -12.00
N PHE A 182 12.39 4.46 -11.48
CA PHE A 182 11.36 4.45 -10.46
C PHE A 182 11.95 4.15 -9.07
N THR A 183 11.35 4.71 -8.04
CA THR A 183 11.72 4.49 -6.63
C THR A 183 10.50 4.41 -5.74
N HIS A 184 10.74 4.06 -4.47
CA HIS A 184 9.72 4.05 -3.42
C HIS A 184 9.75 5.34 -2.60
N LYS A 185 8.57 5.82 -2.16
CA LYS A 185 8.46 6.71 -1.01
C LYS A 185 8.54 5.86 0.25
N SER A 186 9.50 6.15 1.11
CA SER A 186 9.62 5.47 2.40
C SER A 186 10.47 6.29 3.37
N ASP A 187 9.94 6.59 4.53
CA ASP A 187 10.67 7.19 5.64
C ASP A 187 11.18 6.10 6.61
N LYS A 188 10.41 4.99 6.71
CA LYS A 188 10.85 3.77 7.39
C LYS A 188 10.45 2.55 6.57
N THR A 189 11.41 1.66 6.29
CA THR A 189 11.15 0.36 5.67
C THR A 189 11.38 -0.74 6.70
N THR A 190 10.36 -1.57 6.91
CA THR A 190 10.44 -2.79 7.70
C THR A 190 10.51 -3.99 6.76
N TYR A 191 11.46 -4.86 7.00
CA TYR A 191 11.70 -6.06 6.22
C TYR A 191 11.39 -7.30 7.04
N PHE A 192 10.66 -8.25 6.46
CA PHE A 192 10.44 -9.58 7.02
C PHE A 192 11.29 -10.59 6.26
N ASP A 193 12.00 -11.46 6.99
CA ASP A 193 12.76 -12.56 6.39
C ASP A 193 11.85 -13.73 6.00
N THR A 194 12.45 -14.81 5.48
CA THR A 194 11.73 -16.05 5.10
C THR A 194 11.03 -16.76 6.26
N GLU A 195 11.33 -16.37 7.48
CA GLU A 195 10.76 -16.95 8.71
C GLU A 195 9.75 -16.00 9.37
N GLY A 196 9.53 -14.81 8.76
CA GLY A 196 8.63 -13.80 9.29
C GLY A 196 9.24 -12.92 10.38
N ASN A 197 10.56 -13.05 10.65
CA ASN A 197 11.21 -12.20 11.63
C ASN A 197 11.44 -10.79 11.07
N VAL A 198 11.23 -9.79 11.91
CA VAL A 198 11.52 -8.40 11.58
C VAL A 198 13.02 -8.15 11.54
N LYS A 199 13.48 -7.54 10.45
CA LYS A 199 14.85 -7.09 10.29
C LYS A 199 14.90 -5.59 10.04
N GLU A 200 15.60 -4.86 10.88
CA GLU A 200 15.91 -3.45 10.72
C GLU A 200 17.37 -3.28 10.31
N GLY A 201 17.68 -2.30 9.46
CA GLY A 201 19.06 -1.97 9.06
C GLY A 201 19.78 -3.03 8.20
N TYR A 202 19.07 -3.80 7.43
CA TYR A 202 19.63 -4.85 6.59
C TYR A 202 20.41 -4.29 5.38
N SER A 203 21.56 -4.96 5.05
CA SER A 203 22.37 -4.62 3.89
C SER A 203 21.78 -5.16 2.58
N ARG A 204 22.21 -4.58 1.42
CA ARG A 204 21.86 -5.16 0.10
C ARG A 204 22.32 -6.62 -0.04
N TRP A 205 23.46 -6.97 0.57
CA TRP A 205 23.98 -8.32 0.56
C TRP A 205 23.09 -9.29 1.35
N TYR A 206 22.62 -8.90 2.51
CA TYR A 206 21.66 -9.68 3.29
C TYR A 206 20.37 -9.97 2.48
N MET A 207 19.83 -8.96 1.78
CA MET A 207 18.65 -9.14 0.93
C MET A 207 18.89 -10.15 -0.21
N ILE A 208 20.08 -10.15 -0.81
CA ILE A 208 20.44 -11.10 -1.86
C ILE A 208 20.48 -12.52 -1.30
N GLN A 209 21.12 -12.72 -0.15
CA GLN A 209 21.19 -14.04 0.51
C GLN A 209 19.80 -14.57 0.87
N GLU A 210 18.94 -13.73 1.45
CA GLU A 210 17.57 -14.10 1.81
C GLU A 210 16.73 -14.42 0.56
N TRP A 211 16.91 -13.67 -0.53
CA TRP A 211 16.25 -13.98 -1.79
C TRP A 211 16.62 -15.37 -2.32
N PHE A 212 17.91 -15.76 -2.27
CA PHE A 212 18.32 -17.10 -2.65
C PHE A 212 17.71 -18.17 -1.74
N LYS A 213 17.70 -17.98 -0.41
CA LYS A 213 17.06 -18.90 0.54
C LYS A 213 15.58 -19.08 0.27
N GLY A 214 14.86 -18.00 0.05
CA GLY A 214 13.44 -18.05 -0.21
C GLY A 214 13.09 -18.69 -1.56
N THR A 215 13.89 -18.40 -2.61
CA THR A 215 13.73 -19.05 -3.93
C THR A 215 13.99 -20.56 -3.83
N ALA A 216 15.02 -20.99 -3.10
CA ALA A 216 15.30 -22.40 -2.87
C ALA A 216 14.17 -23.09 -2.09
N LYS A 217 13.64 -22.46 -1.02
CA LYS A 217 12.49 -22.98 -0.27
C LYS A 217 11.22 -23.07 -1.13
N GLY A 218 10.98 -22.07 -1.98
CA GLY A 218 9.83 -22.03 -2.91
C GLY A 218 9.90 -23.17 -3.95
N LEU A 219 11.07 -23.38 -4.57
CA LEU A 219 11.31 -24.48 -5.50
C LEU A 219 11.09 -25.87 -4.85
N LEU A 220 11.56 -26.06 -3.62
CA LEU A 220 11.38 -27.31 -2.87
C LEU A 220 9.92 -27.56 -2.48
N LYS A 221 9.09 -26.51 -2.32
CA LYS A 221 7.66 -26.62 -1.98
C LYS A 221 6.72 -26.53 -3.18
N GLY A 222 7.24 -26.40 -4.41
CA GLY A 222 6.44 -26.22 -5.61
C GLY A 222 5.66 -24.89 -5.66
N LYS A 223 6.05 -23.93 -4.78
CA LYS A 223 5.45 -22.61 -4.69
C LYS A 223 6.53 -21.53 -4.84
N VAL A 224 6.52 -20.81 -5.93
CA VAL A 224 7.22 -19.51 -6.03
C VAL A 224 6.25 -18.47 -5.52
N ASP A 225 6.30 -18.21 -4.21
CA ASP A 225 5.28 -17.40 -3.57
C ASP A 225 5.58 -15.91 -3.67
N GLY A 226 4.67 -15.19 -4.31
CA GLY A 226 4.43 -13.79 -4.02
C GLY A 226 3.54 -13.59 -2.77
N PHE A 227 3.01 -14.67 -2.16
CA PHE A 227 2.13 -14.62 -1.00
C PHE A 227 2.33 -15.87 -0.14
N ALA A 228 2.91 -15.71 1.03
CA ALA A 228 2.72 -16.66 2.13
C ALA A 228 1.49 -16.21 2.92
N ASP A 229 0.61 -17.15 3.23
CA ASP A 229 -0.60 -17.01 4.05
C ASP A 229 -0.36 -16.32 5.39
#